data_b3e32301d4cb07dad0321511cde9e709
#
_entry.id   b3e32301d4cb07dad0321511cde9e709
#
_cell.length_a   1.000
_cell.length_b   1.000
_cell.length_c   1.000
_cell.angle_alpha   90.00
_cell.angle_beta   90.00
_cell.angle_gamma   90.00
#
_symmetry.space_group_name_H-M   'P 1'
#
loop_
_entity.id
_entity.type
_entity.pdbx_description
1 polymer ?
#
loop_
_entity_poly.entity_id
_entity_poly.type
_entity_poly.pdbx_seq_one_letter_code
_entity_poly.pdbx_strand_id
1 'polypeptide(L)'
;MADKVIYNTDRMYKGGDEMTRKYNKLVRDRIPEIIESTGSTCITDILSDEDYLRMVDAKLDEELAEYHKDRNIEELADLLEVIYAAATACGYTLEQLEQVRAEKAAKRGGFEKKILLKEVIERE
;
A
#
# COMPACT_ATOMS: atom_id res chain seq x y z
N MET A 1 -10.12 -1.72 -5.74
CA MET A 1 -11.11 -0.71 -6.12
C MET A 1 -11.00 0.51 -5.23
N ALA A 2 -11.12 1.69 -5.80
CA ALA A 2 -11.08 2.93 -5.04
C ALA A 2 -12.10 2.96 -3.90
N ASP A 3 -13.19 2.25 -4.07
CA ASP A 3 -14.32 2.25 -3.14
C ASP A 3 -13.95 1.82 -1.72
N LYS A 4 -13.04 0.84 -1.58
CA LYS A 4 -12.65 0.40 -0.24
C LYS A 4 -11.92 1.50 0.54
N VAL A 5 -11.19 2.38 -0.16
CA VAL A 5 -10.53 3.53 0.48
C VAL A 5 -11.55 4.56 0.90
N ILE A 6 -12.58 4.78 0.07
CA ILE A 6 -13.65 5.76 0.32
C ILE A 6 -14.50 5.36 1.52
N TYR A 7 -14.79 4.07 1.66
CA TYR A 7 -15.70 3.58 2.69
C TYR A 7 -15.01 3.06 3.95
N ASN A 8 -13.70 2.93 3.94
CA ASN A 8 -12.94 2.46 5.09
C ASN A 8 -12.59 3.64 5.98
N THR A 9 -13.49 3.99 6.89
CA THR A 9 -13.34 5.14 7.77
C THR A 9 -13.58 4.75 9.21
N ASP A 10 -12.78 5.33 10.11
CA ASP A 10 -12.85 5.05 11.54
C ASP A 10 -13.89 5.92 12.24
N ARG A 11 -14.14 7.11 11.72
CA ARG A 11 -15.00 8.07 12.38
C ARG A 11 -15.84 8.86 11.40
N MET A 12 -17.04 9.21 11.90
CA MET A 12 -17.96 10.07 11.19
C MET A 12 -18.45 11.16 12.14
N TYR A 13 -18.40 12.41 11.69
CA TYR A 13 -18.88 13.55 12.45
C TYR A 13 -20.02 14.22 11.71
N LYS A 14 -20.98 14.72 12.48
CA LYS A 14 -22.09 15.50 11.93
C LYS A 14 -22.05 16.91 12.52
N GLY A 15 -21.99 17.92 11.64
CA GLY A 15 -22.05 19.33 12.00
C GLY A 15 -23.10 20.01 11.16
N GLY A 16 -24.20 20.49 11.78
CA GLY A 16 -25.32 21.05 11.04
C GLY A 16 -25.92 20.03 10.09
N ASP A 17 -26.00 20.37 8.80
CA ASP A 17 -26.55 19.51 7.77
C ASP A 17 -25.46 18.69 7.05
N GLU A 18 -24.21 18.82 7.48
CA GLU A 18 -23.08 18.15 6.85
C GLU A 18 -22.57 16.97 7.67
N MET A 19 -22.06 15.96 6.96
CA MET A 19 -21.40 14.80 7.54
C MET A 19 -19.93 14.86 7.19
N THR A 20 -19.06 14.80 8.20
CA THR A 20 -17.61 14.77 8.00
C THR A 20 -17.04 13.42 8.40
N ARG A 21 -16.31 12.81 7.49
CA ARG A 21 -15.56 11.56 7.75
C ARG A 21 -14.08 11.87 7.77
N LYS A 22 -13.40 11.40 8.79
CA LYS A 22 -11.96 11.60 8.93
C LYS A 22 -11.22 10.33 8.55
N TYR A 23 -10.30 10.45 7.61
CA TYR A 23 -9.50 9.32 7.13
C TYR A 23 -8.06 9.40 7.63
N ASN A 24 -7.41 10.55 7.45
CA ASN A 24 -5.99 10.75 7.80
C ASN A 24 -5.09 9.64 7.25
N LYS A 25 -5.31 9.31 5.97
CA LYS A 25 -4.62 8.23 5.28
C LYS A 25 -3.99 8.74 4.00
N LEU A 26 -2.88 8.12 3.63
CA LEU A 26 -2.33 8.29 2.30
C LEU A 26 -3.29 7.63 1.30
N VAL A 27 -3.60 8.34 0.23
CA VAL A 27 -4.50 7.85 -0.82
C VAL A 27 -3.80 7.96 -2.18
N ARG A 28 -4.30 7.19 -3.17
CA ARG A 28 -3.82 7.32 -4.55
C ARG A 28 -4.14 8.71 -5.07
N ASP A 29 -3.32 9.19 -6.00
CA ASP A 29 -3.32 10.57 -6.48
C ASP A 29 -4.68 11.06 -6.99
N ARG A 30 -5.46 10.18 -7.61
CA ARG A 30 -6.73 10.56 -8.20
C ARG A 30 -7.94 10.39 -7.29
N ILE A 31 -7.75 9.90 -6.08
CA ILE A 31 -8.87 9.68 -5.15
C ILE A 31 -9.61 10.98 -4.82
N PRO A 32 -8.93 12.11 -4.51
CA PRO A 32 -9.65 13.34 -4.23
C PRO A 32 -10.57 13.78 -5.39
N GLU A 33 -10.09 13.72 -6.64
CA GLU A 33 -10.94 14.10 -7.77
C GLU A 33 -12.11 13.14 -7.97
N ILE A 34 -11.92 11.84 -7.70
CA ILE A 34 -13.00 10.87 -7.79
C ILE A 34 -14.08 11.17 -6.75
N ILE A 35 -13.67 11.44 -5.50
CA ILE A 35 -14.60 11.80 -4.43
C ILE A 35 -15.36 13.08 -4.78
N GLU A 36 -14.65 14.09 -5.25
CA GLU A 36 -15.27 15.38 -5.58
C GLU A 36 -16.22 15.28 -6.76
N SER A 37 -16.01 14.33 -7.67
CA SER A 37 -16.92 14.09 -8.78
C SER A 37 -18.30 13.60 -8.31
N THR A 38 -18.41 13.10 -7.08
CA THR A 38 -19.67 12.65 -6.50
C THR A 38 -20.40 13.74 -5.71
N GLY A 39 -19.84 14.96 -5.67
CA GLY A 39 -20.45 16.10 -4.97
C GLY A 39 -19.88 16.36 -3.57
N SER A 40 -18.98 15.49 -3.08
CA SER A 40 -18.32 15.69 -1.80
C SER A 40 -17.11 16.60 -1.94
N THR A 41 -16.65 17.18 -0.84
CA THR A 41 -15.46 18.02 -0.80
C THR A 41 -14.37 17.32 -0.01
N CYS A 42 -13.13 17.36 -0.53
CA CYS A 42 -11.97 16.79 0.16
C CYS A 42 -11.11 17.89 0.77
N ILE A 43 -10.56 17.61 1.94
CA ILE A 43 -9.51 18.41 2.55
C ILE A 43 -8.25 17.55 2.52
N THR A 44 -7.23 18.03 1.81
CA THR A 44 -5.99 17.28 1.57
C THR A 44 -4.77 18.12 1.91
N ASP A 45 -3.67 17.43 2.23
CA ASP A 45 -2.35 18.01 2.39
C ASP A 45 -1.37 17.25 1.51
N ILE A 46 -0.31 17.94 1.10
CA ILE A 46 0.84 17.31 0.46
C ILE A 46 1.90 17.13 1.53
N LEU A 47 2.29 15.89 1.77
CA LEU A 47 3.22 15.55 2.84
C LEU A 47 4.66 15.94 2.50
N SER A 48 5.46 16.22 3.54
CA SER A 48 6.91 16.27 3.41
C SER A 48 7.45 14.87 3.06
N ASP A 49 8.68 14.81 2.55
CA ASP A 49 9.30 13.52 2.22
C ASP A 49 9.38 12.59 3.44
N GLU A 50 9.70 13.15 4.61
CA GLU A 50 9.78 12.40 5.85
C GLU A 50 8.41 11.83 6.27
N ASP A 51 7.39 12.67 6.26
CA ASP A 51 6.02 12.23 6.61
C ASP A 51 5.47 11.26 5.57
N TYR A 52 5.78 11.48 4.30
CA TYR A 52 5.39 10.58 3.23
C TYR A 52 5.94 9.18 3.46
N LEU A 53 7.24 9.07 3.78
CA LEU A 53 7.85 7.76 4.04
C LEU A 53 7.13 7.02 5.18
N ARG A 54 6.83 7.72 6.28
CA ARG A 54 6.09 7.11 7.39
C ARG A 54 4.69 6.65 6.98
N MET A 55 4.00 7.46 6.19
CA MET A 55 2.65 7.12 5.75
C MET A 55 2.63 6.00 4.72
N VAL A 56 3.66 5.89 3.89
CA VAL A 56 3.83 4.76 2.99
C VAL A 56 4.02 3.46 3.78
N ASP A 57 4.86 3.49 4.83
CA ASP A 57 5.04 2.31 5.68
C ASP A 57 3.73 1.87 6.33
N ALA A 58 2.96 2.83 6.85
CA ALA A 58 1.64 2.54 7.40
C ALA A 58 0.69 1.95 6.35
N LYS A 59 0.78 2.45 5.13
CA LYS A 59 -0.04 1.96 4.01
C LYS A 59 0.34 0.53 3.62
N LEU A 60 1.62 0.18 3.67
CA LEU A 60 2.07 -1.20 3.45
C LEU A 60 1.39 -2.16 4.43
N ASP A 61 1.37 -1.82 5.72
CA ASP A 61 0.72 -2.63 6.74
C ASP A 61 -0.78 -2.76 6.47
N GLU A 62 -1.42 -1.66 6.09
CA GLU A 62 -2.85 -1.65 5.79
C GLU A 62 -3.18 -2.57 4.61
N GLU A 63 -2.45 -2.46 3.50
CA GLU A 63 -2.71 -3.26 2.30
C GLU A 63 -2.37 -4.74 2.51
N LEU A 64 -1.35 -5.02 3.32
CA LEU A 64 -1.03 -6.40 3.70
C LEU A 64 -2.19 -7.03 4.49
N ALA A 65 -2.76 -6.29 5.44
CA ALA A 65 -3.90 -6.75 6.22
C ALA A 65 -5.13 -7.00 5.33
N GLU A 66 -5.37 -6.11 4.37
CA GLU A 66 -6.47 -6.29 3.42
C GLU A 66 -6.28 -7.53 2.55
N TYR A 67 -5.06 -7.78 2.10
CA TYR A 67 -4.76 -9.00 1.37
C TYR A 67 -5.03 -10.25 2.22
N HIS A 68 -4.62 -10.26 3.48
CA HIS A 68 -4.86 -11.39 4.36
C HIS A 68 -6.35 -11.67 4.56
N LYS A 69 -7.15 -10.62 4.52
CA LYS A 69 -8.60 -10.73 4.69
C LYS A 69 -9.28 -11.29 3.44
N ASP A 70 -8.97 -10.76 2.27
CA ASP A 70 -9.71 -11.04 1.04
C ASP A 70 -8.99 -11.98 0.06
N ARG A 71 -7.69 -12.04 0.10
CA ARG A 71 -6.79 -12.92 -0.68
C ARG A 71 -7.10 -12.96 -2.18
N ASN A 72 -7.38 -11.80 -2.75
CA ASN A 72 -7.66 -11.69 -4.18
C ASN A 72 -6.57 -10.88 -4.90
N ILE A 73 -6.64 -10.87 -6.23
CA ILE A 73 -5.64 -10.21 -7.05
C ILE A 73 -5.67 -8.69 -6.89
N GLU A 74 -6.82 -8.11 -6.61
CA GLU A 74 -6.95 -6.66 -6.43
C GLU A 74 -6.15 -6.20 -5.21
N GLU A 75 -6.20 -6.97 -4.12
CA GLU A 75 -5.45 -6.66 -2.92
C GLU A 75 -3.94 -6.82 -3.14
N LEU A 76 -3.53 -7.80 -3.94
CA LEU A 76 -2.11 -7.92 -4.33
C LEU A 76 -1.66 -6.76 -5.19
N ALA A 77 -2.50 -6.29 -6.11
CA ALA A 77 -2.19 -5.13 -6.94
C ALA A 77 -2.06 -3.86 -6.09
N ASP A 78 -2.93 -3.68 -5.11
CA ASP A 78 -2.85 -2.54 -4.19
C ASP A 78 -1.57 -2.59 -3.36
N LEU A 79 -1.22 -3.77 -2.84
CA LEU A 79 0.02 -3.95 -2.09
C LEU A 79 1.24 -3.65 -2.96
N LEU A 80 1.25 -4.14 -4.19
CA LEU A 80 2.33 -3.90 -5.14
C LEU A 80 2.51 -2.41 -5.45
N GLU A 81 1.41 -1.68 -5.63
CA GLU A 81 1.46 -0.25 -5.87
C GLU A 81 2.12 0.49 -4.71
N VAL A 82 1.83 0.10 -3.47
CA VAL A 82 2.45 0.71 -2.29
C VAL A 82 3.93 0.31 -2.19
N ILE A 83 4.29 -0.91 -2.59
CA ILE A 83 5.71 -1.31 -2.67
C ILE A 83 6.46 -0.40 -3.63
N TYR A 84 5.89 -0.08 -4.78
CA TYR A 84 6.49 0.87 -5.73
C TYR A 84 6.66 2.25 -5.09
N ALA A 85 5.64 2.73 -4.39
CA ALA A 85 5.73 4.01 -3.67
C ALA A 85 6.83 3.98 -2.61
N ALA A 86 6.97 2.87 -1.88
CA ALA A 86 8.03 2.70 -0.89
C ALA A 86 9.43 2.76 -1.52
N ALA A 87 9.61 2.11 -2.67
CA ALA A 87 10.88 2.12 -3.38
C ALA A 87 11.26 3.55 -3.77
N THR A 88 10.34 4.30 -4.36
CA THR A 88 10.62 5.68 -4.77
C THR A 88 10.81 6.62 -3.58
N ALA A 89 10.05 6.42 -2.50
CA ALA A 89 10.21 7.19 -1.27
C ALA A 89 11.59 6.97 -0.63
N CYS A 90 12.17 5.79 -0.81
CA CYS A 90 13.51 5.47 -0.34
C CYS A 90 14.62 5.92 -1.31
N GLY A 91 14.26 6.52 -2.43
CA GLY A 91 15.23 7.03 -3.41
C GLY A 91 15.60 6.06 -4.51
N TYR A 92 14.90 4.94 -4.64
CA TYR A 92 15.15 3.96 -5.70
C TYR A 92 14.21 4.18 -6.88
N THR A 93 14.60 3.72 -8.06
CA THR A 93 13.71 3.66 -9.21
C THR A 93 13.00 2.31 -9.24
N LEU A 94 11.90 2.24 -9.96
CA LEU A 94 11.19 0.97 -10.16
C LEU A 94 12.05 -0.01 -10.95
N GLU A 95 12.88 0.49 -11.86
CA GLU A 95 13.81 -0.33 -12.63
C GLU A 95 14.85 -0.98 -11.73
N GLN A 96 15.41 -0.23 -10.76
CA GLN A 96 16.33 -0.78 -9.77
C GLN A 96 15.67 -1.86 -8.92
N LEU A 97 14.45 -1.62 -8.48
CA LEU A 97 13.70 -2.62 -7.71
C LEU A 97 13.52 -3.90 -8.51
N GLU A 98 13.06 -3.79 -9.76
CA GLU A 98 12.85 -4.95 -10.62
C GLU A 98 14.16 -5.70 -10.93
N GLN A 99 15.24 -4.97 -11.15
CA GLN A 99 16.55 -5.57 -11.39
C GLN A 99 16.99 -6.42 -10.20
N VAL A 100 16.89 -5.89 -9.00
CA VAL A 100 17.26 -6.62 -7.78
C VAL A 100 16.35 -7.83 -7.57
N ARG A 101 15.06 -7.65 -7.78
CA ARG A 101 14.09 -8.77 -7.67
C ARG A 101 14.45 -9.89 -8.64
N ALA A 102 14.68 -9.54 -9.90
CA ALA A 102 15.00 -10.52 -10.94
C ALA A 102 16.33 -11.24 -10.67
N GLU A 103 17.35 -10.51 -10.21
CA GLU A 103 18.64 -11.11 -9.86
C GLU A 103 18.52 -12.10 -8.70
N LYS A 104 17.76 -11.76 -7.68
CA LYS A 104 17.51 -12.67 -6.56
C LYS A 104 16.75 -13.91 -7.02
N ALA A 105 15.76 -13.74 -7.87
CA ALA A 105 14.99 -14.86 -8.42
C ALA A 105 15.89 -15.78 -9.26
N ALA A 106 16.80 -15.21 -10.05
CA ALA A 106 17.72 -16.01 -10.86
C ALA A 106 18.70 -16.81 -9.99
N LYS A 107 19.20 -16.21 -8.92
CA LYS A 107 20.20 -16.86 -8.04
C LYS A 107 19.59 -17.82 -7.04
N ARG A 108 18.43 -17.48 -6.48
CA ARG A 108 17.84 -18.21 -5.36
C ARG A 108 16.54 -18.94 -5.72
N GLY A 109 15.98 -18.66 -6.88
CA GLY A 109 14.68 -19.18 -7.31
C GLY A 109 13.54 -18.37 -6.75
N GLY A 110 12.34 -18.74 -7.16
CA GLY A 110 11.11 -18.24 -6.59
C GLY A 110 10.62 -19.16 -5.48
N PHE A 111 9.32 -19.27 -5.34
CA PHE A 111 8.70 -20.06 -4.25
C PHE A 111 7.85 -21.20 -4.79
N GLU A 112 7.91 -21.51 -6.08
CA GLU A 112 7.01 -22.49 -6.71
C GLU A 112 7.20 -23.90 -6.19
N LYS A 113 8.39 -24.24 -5.69
CA LYS A 113 8.67 -25.58 -5.18
C LYS A 113 8.11 -25.85 -3.79
N LYS A 114 7.57 -24.82 -3.13
CA LYS A 114 6.91 -24.93 -1.81
C LYS A 114 7.82 -25.53 -0.73
N ILE A 115 9.10 -25.14 -0.73
CA ILE A 115 10.10 -25.72 0.17
C ILE A 115 10.02 -25.05 1.54
N LEU A 116 9.80 -25.85 2.57
CA LEU A 116 9.94 -25.44 3.97
C LEU A 116 11.30 -25.93 4.47
N LEU A 117 12.22 -25.02 4.77
CA LEU A 117 13.51 -25.37 5.35
C LEU A 117 13.29 -25.64 6.84
N LYS A 118 13.47 -26.87 7.25
CA LYS A 118 13.27 -27.27 8.66
C LYS A 118 14.55 -27.21 9.45
N GLU A 119 15.64 -27.71 8.92
CA GLU A 119 16.91 -27.77 9.63
C GLU A 119 18.07 -27.66 8.65
N VAL A 120 19.18 -27.17 9.14
CA VAL A 120 20.47 -27.22 8.45
C VAL A 120 21.45 -27.93 9.38
N ILE A 121 22.10 -28.96 8.87
CA ILE A 121 23.13 -29.66 9.61
C ILE A 121 24.46 -29.24 9.02
N GLU A 122 25.24 -28.51 9.80
CA GLU A 122 26.53 -28.00 9.35
C GLU A 122 27.64 -29.02 9.61
N ARG A 123 28.60 -29.05 8.69
CA ARG A 123 29.82 -29.88 8.87
C ARG A 123 30.87 -29.04 9.58
N GLU A 124 31.52 -29.67 10.54
CA GLU A 124 32.66 -29.05 11.23
C GLU A 124 33.95 -29.20 10.43
#